data_98580486e6c657c5a0b71090ecf46ccf
#
_entry.id   98580486e6c657c5a0b71090ecf46ccf
#
_cell.length_a   1.000
_cell.length_b   1.000
_cell.length_c   1.000
_cell.angle_alpha   90.00
_cell.angle_beta   90.00
_cell.angle_gamma   90.00
#
_symmetry.space_group_name_H-M   'P 1'
#
loop_
_entity.id
_entity.type
_entity.pdbx_description
1 polymer ?
#
loop_
_entity_poly.entity_id
_entity_poly.type
_entity_poly.pdbx_seq_one_letter_code
_entity_poly.pdbx_strand_id
1 'polypeptide(L)'
;MAIDLTQSRRRAVAALAGSMMIAAGLWVSLDPALAPPIENGEDKYIHVAAYALLAAAWAEALPARLRWLVIPAVAALGGGIELLQGTIPGRIASPLDAASNGVGAALGFLAHRLLGRRGQ
;
A
#
# COMPACT_ATOMS: atom_id res chain seq x y z
N MET A 1 -20.87 -26.28 -6.41
CA MET A 1 -20.01 -25.27 -5.74
C MET A 1 -20.67 -23.90 -5.92
N ALA A 2 -21.28 -23.40 -4.85
CA ALA A 2 -21.91 -22.07 -4.90
C ALA A 2 -20.82 -20.99 -4.83
N ILE A 3 -20.82 -20.08 -5.80
CA ILE A 3 -19.96 -18.90 -5.75
C ILE A 3 -20.53 -17.98 -4.67
N ASP A 4 -19.75 -17.73 -3.64
CA ASP A 4 -20.14 -16.73 -2.64
C ASP A 4 -20.04 -15.33 -3.28
N LEU A 5 -21.16 -14.83 -3.75
CA LEU A 5 -21.26 -13.54 -4.40
C LEU A 5 -20.86 -12.39 -3.48
N THR A 6 -21.07 -12.55 -2.17
CA THR A 6 -20.67 -11.54 -1.18
C THR A 6 -19.16 -11.44 -1.10
N GLN A 7 -18.48 -12.56 -0.99
CA GLN A 7 -17.02 -12.60 -0.97
C GLN A 7 -16.41 -12.10 -2.28
N SER A 8 -17.01 -12.49 -3.41
CA SER A 8 -16.58 -12.02 -4.73
C SER A 8 -16.68 -10.50 -4.86
N ARG A 9 -17.79 -9.92 -4.42
CA ARG A 9 -17.98 -8.46 -4.41
C ARG A 9 -16.97 -7.76 -3.51
N ARG A 10 -16.75 -8.27 -2.30
CA ARG A 10 -15.77 -7.70 -1.37
C ARG A 10 -14.38 -7.66 -1.98
N ARG A 11 -13.95 -8.75 -2.61
CA ARG A 11 -12.65 -8.82 -3.29
C ARG A 11 -12.56 -7.85 -4.47
N ALA A 12 -13.62 -7.74 -5.27
CA ALA A 12 -13.65 -6.81 -6.40
C ALA A 12 -13.56 -5.35 -5.93
N VAL A 13 -14.30 -4.98 -4.89
CA VAL A 13 -14.25 -3.64 -4.31
C VAL A 13 -12.87 -3.35 -3.73
N ALA A 14 -12.28 -4.32 -3.03
CA ALA A 14 -10.95 -4.17 -2.45
C ALA A 14 -9.87 -4.02 -3.54
N ALA A 15 -9.96 -4.81 -4.62
CA ALA A 15 -9.06 -4.70 -5.77
C ALA A 15 -9.17 -3.33 -6.45
N LEU A 16 -10.39 -2.83 -6.63
CA LEU A 16 -10.64 -1.51 -7.19
C LEU A 16 -10.04 -0.42 -6.28
N ALA A 17 -10.32 -0.47 -4.99
CA ALA A 17 -9.77 0.47 -4.01
C ALA A 17 -8.24 0.44 -4.01
N GLY A 18 -7.63 -0.75 -3.97
CA GLY A 18 -6.18 -0.90 -4.02
C GLY A 18 -5.57 -0.35 -5.31
N SER A 19 -6.21 -0.59 -6.45
CA SER A 19 -5.77 -0.06 -7.74
C SER A 19 -5.85 1.46 -7.81
N MET A 20 -6.93 2.05 -7.30
CA MET A 20 -7.09 3.50 -7.22
C MET A 20 -6.06 4.14 -6.29
N MET A 21 -5.76 3.49 -5.18
CA MET A 21 -4.72 3.95 -4.25
C MET A 21 -3.34 3.94 -4.91
N ILE A 22 -3.01 2.92 -5.69
CA ILE A 22 -1.75 2.86 -6.46
C ILE A 22 -1.69 4.02 -7.47
N ALA A 23 -2.75 4.24 -8.23
CA ALA A 23 -2.81 5.29 -9.22
C ALA A 23 -2.67 6.68 -8.58
N ALA A 24 -3.41 6.95 -7.52
CA ALA A 24 -3.33 8.21 -6.77
C ALA A 24 -1.95 8.40 -6.13
N GLY A 25 -1.40 7.35 -5.54
CA GLY A 25 -0.08 7.37 -4.93
C GLY A 25 1.03 7.65 -5.95
N LEU A 26 0.96 7.03 -7.12
CA LEU A 26 1.90 7.29 -8.21
C LEU A 26 1.81 8.76 -8.68
N TRP A 27 0.59 9.27 -8.87
CA TRP A 27 0.41 10.65 -9.28
C TRP A 27 1.00 11.62 -8.26
N VAL A 28 0.61 11.52 -6.99
CA VAL A 28 1.11 12.40 -5.93
C VAL A 28 2.62 12.27 -5.76
N SER A 29 3.14 11.04 -5.85
CA SER A 29 4.57 10.77 -5.66
C SER A 29 5.45 11.31 -6.77
N LEU A 30 4.95 11.34 -8.00
CA LEU A 30 5.74 11.68 -9.18
C LEU A 30 5.46 13.10 -9.71
N ASP A 31 4.47 13.81 -9.20
CA ASP A 31 4.19 15.19 -9.57
C ASP A 31 5.07 16.16 -8.77
N PRO A 32 5.99 16.92 -9.42
CA PRO A 32 6.84 17.87 -8.70
C PRO A 32 6.06 18.98 -7.98
N ALA A 33 4.88 19.35 -8.50
CA ALA A 33 4.03 20.37 -7.90
C ALA A 33 3.39 19.94 -6.56
N LEU A 34 3.29 18.63 -6.34
CA LEU A 34 2.68 18.05 -5.15
C LEU A 34 3.72 17.57 -4.13
N ALA A 35 5.02 17.91 -4.33
CA ALA A 35 6.06 17.58 -3.36
C ALA A 35 5.77 18.27 -2.02
N PRO A 36 5.50 17.53 -0.94
CA PRO A 36 5.29 18.15 0.36
C PRO A 36 6.59 18.75 0.89
N PRO A 37 6.53 19.87 1.61
CA PRO A 37 7.70 20.36 2.34
C PRO A 37 8.12 19.28 3.35
N ILE A 38 9.40 18.91 3.31
CA ILE A 38 9.95 17.90 4.22
C ILE A 38 10.24 18.60 5.55
N GLU A 39 9.32 18.47 6.49
CA GLU A 39 9.54 18.98 7.84
C GLU A 39 9.29 17.85 8.85
N ASN A 40 10.29 17.59 9.68
CA ASN A 40 10.22 16.80 10.93
C ASN A 40 9.80 15.31 10.80
N GLY A 41 9.89 14.69 9.62
CA GLY A 41 9.60 13.27 9.45
C GLY A 41 8.11 12.89 9.53
N GLU A 42 7.20 13.86 9.47
CA GLU A 42 5.75 13.63 9.47
C GLU A 42 5.29 12.83 8.25
N ASP A 43 6.00 12.97 7.13
CA ASP A 43 5.76 12.22 5.91
C ASP A 43 5.83 10.70 6.12
N LYS A 44 6.64 10.22 7.07
CA LYS A 44 6.80 8.79 7.36
C LYS A 44 5.54 8.16 7.94
N TYR A 45 4.81 8.87 8.78
CA TYR A 45 3.51 8.41 9.29
C TYR A 45 2.48 8.27 8.17
N ILE A 46 2.50 9.21 7.21
CA ILE A 46 1.64 9.14 6.03
C ILE A 46 2.00 7.93 5.19
N HIS A 47 3.28 7.66 4.96
CA HIS A 47 3.75 6.48 4.24
C HIS A 47 3.30 5.18 4.93
N VAL A 48 3.52 5.06 6.22
CA VAL A 48 3.09 3.88 6.99
C VAL A 48 1.58 3.67 6.86
N ALA A 49 0.78 4.71 7.06
CA ALA A 49 -0.67 4.63 6.97
C ALA A 49 -1.15 4.26 5.55
N ALA A 50 -0.63 4.92 4.53
CA ALA A 50 -1.01 4.68 3.14
C ALA A 50 -0.67 3.25 2.70
N TYR A 51 0.53 2.78 2.99
CA TYR A 51 0.97 1.43 2.63
C TYR A 51 0.30 0.35 3.47
N ALA A 52 -0.09 0.65 4.72
CA ALA A 52 -0.90 -0.24 5.53
C ALA A 52 -2.30 -0.43 4.93
N LEU A 53 -2.95 0.65 4.53
CA LEU A 53 -4.25 0.59 3.86
C LEU A 53 -4.16 -0.15 2.52
N LEU A 54 -3.13 0.12 1.75
CA LEU A 54 -2.89 -0.55 0.46
C LEU A 54 -2.69 -2.06 0.65
N ALA A 55 -1.87 -2.46 1.61
CA ALA A 55 -1.63 -3.87 1.91
C ALA A 55 -2.90 -4.57 2.40
N ALA A 56 -3.68 -3.92 3.26
CA ALA A 56 -4.95 -4.46 3.74
C ALA A 56 -5.96 -4.65 2.58
N ALA A 57 -6.06 -3.69 1.67
CA ALA A 57 -6.93 -3.77 0.50
C ALA A 57 -6.54 -4.96 -0.40
N TRP A 58 -5.26 -5.11 -0.72
CA TRP A 58 -4.82 -6.23 -1.55
C TRP A 58 -4.87 -7.58 -0.84
N ALA A 59 -4.68 -7.62 0.49
CA ALA A 59 -4.89 -8.83 1.28
C ALA A 59 -6.36 -9.29 1.23
N GLU A 60 -7.31 -8.36 1.21
CA GLU A 60 -8.73 -8.68 1.03
C GLU A 60 -9.04 -9.11 -0.41
N ALA A 61 -8.44 -8.44 -1.40
CA ALA A 61 -8.67 -8.72 -2.82
C ALA A 61 -8.18 -10.11 -3.24
N LEU A 62 -7.03 -10.54 -2.70
CA LEU A 62 -6.38 -11.78 -3.12
C LEU A 62 -6.98 -13.02 -2.43
N PRO A 63 -7.03 -14.15 -3.13
CA PRO A 63 -7.36 -15.42 -2.49
C PRO A 63 -6.30 -15.79 -1.44
N ALA A 64 -6.71 -16.53 -0.41
CA ALA A 64 -5.86 -16.84 0.74
C ALA A 64 -4.47 -17.38 0.37
N ARG A 65 -4.41 -18.23 -0.66
CA ARG A 65 -3.16 -18.83 -1.15
C ARG A 65 -2.14 -17.83 -1.70
N LEU A 66 -2.58 -16.63 -2.10
CA LEU A 66 -1.72 -15.61 -2.71
C LEU A 66 -1.45 -14.43 -1.77
N ARG A 67 -2.06 -14.39 -0.60
CA ARG A 67 -1.92 -13.26 0.34
C ARG A 67 -0.49 -13.05 0.83
N TRP A 68 0.31 -14.09 0.86
CA TRP A 68 1.72 -13.96 1.25
C TRP A 68 2.53 -13.07 0.31
N LEU A 69 2.05 -12.87 -0.92
CA LEU A 69 2.68 -11.99 -1.90
C LEU A 69 2.49 -10.50 -1.58
N VAL A 70 1.51 -10.14 -0.73
CA VAL A 70 1.14 -8.74 -0.47
C VAL A 70 2.32 -7.96 0.10
N ILE A 71 2.97 -8.47 1.13
CA ILE A 71 4.08 -7.75 1.78
C ILE A 71 5.23 -7.49 0.80
N PRO A 72 5.80 -8.52 0.13
CA PRO A 72 6.89 -8.27 -0.81
C PRO A 72 6.47 -7.43 -2.02
N ALA A 73 5.25 -7.60 -2.53
CA ALA A 73 4.77 -6.84 -3.68
C ALA A 73 4.56 -5.36 -3.34
N VAL A 74 3.94 -5.06 -2.20
CA VAL A 74 3.72 -3.68 -1.75
C VAL A 74 5.03 -3.01 -1.38
N ALA A 75 5.94 -3.73 -0.74
CA ALA A 75 7.28 -3.22 -0.43
C ALA A 75 8.08 -2.92 -1.72
N ALA A 76 8.01 -3.80 -2.71
CA ALA A 76 8.67 -3.60 -4.01
C ALA A 76 8.07 -2.39 -4.76
N LEU A 77 6.75 -2.22 -4.72
CA LEU A 77 6.08 -1.05 -5.29
C LEU A 77 6.56 0.23 -4.62
N GLY A 78 6.58 0.25 -3.29
CA GLY A 78 7.04 1.40 -2.51
C GLY A 78 8.50 1.75 -2.78
N GLY A 79 9.36 0.74 -2.83
CA GLY A 79 10.78 0.91 -3.18
C GLY A 79 10.97 1.43 -4.60
N GLY A 80 10.20 0.90 -5.55
CA GLY A 80 10.22 1.35 -6.95
C GLY A 80 9.78 2.80 -7.10
N ILE A 81 8.71 3.20 -6.42
CA ILE A 81 8.25 4.59 -6.40
C ILE A 81 9.32 5.51 -5.81
N GLU A 82 9.96 5.09 -4.72
CA GLU A 82 11.03 5.85 -4.07
C GLU A 82 12.22 6.08 -5.02
N LEU A 83 12.63 5.04 -5.75
CA LEU A 83 13.68 5.18 -6.75
C LEU A 83 13.28 6.16 -7.87
N LEU A 84 12.05 6.10 -8.34
CA LEU A 84 11.53 7.04 -9.35
C LEU A 84 11.47 8.46 -8.80
N GLN A 85 11.08 8.66 -7.55
CA GLN A 85 11.08 9.97 -6.91
C GLN A 85 12.46 10.61 -6.90
N GLY A 86 13.52 9.82 -6.73
CA GLY A 86 14.89 10.31 -6.79
C GLY A 86 15.30 10.91 -8.13
N THR A 87 14.56 10.63 -9.22
CA THR A 87 14.79 11.20 -10.54
C THR A 87 14.04 12.51 -10.79
N ILE A 88 13.16 12.91 -9.87
CA ILE A 88 12.27 14.08 -10.03
C ILE A 88 12.91 15.30 -9.37
N PRO A 89 13.00 16.45 -10.07
CA PRO A 89 13.53 17.67 -9.48
C PRO A 89 12.78 18.06 -8.18
N GLY A 90 13.53 18.39 -7.13
CA GLY A 90 12.97 18.78 -5.85
C GLY A 90 12.59 17.62 -4.93
N ARG A 91 12.79 16.37 -5.36
CA ARG A 91 12.56 15.18 -4.54
C ARG A 91 13.85 14.44 -4.27
N ILE A 92 13.93 13.83 -3.09
CA ILE A 92 15.10 13.06 -2.65
C ILE A 92 14.64 11.65 -2.31
N ALA A 93 15.28 10.65 -2.91
CA ALA A 93 15.06 9.25 -2.53
C ALA A 93 15.55 9.03 -1.10
N SER A 94 14.72 8.41 -0.27
CA SER A 94 15.00 8.17 1.15
C SER A 94 14.87 6.69 1.48
N PRO A 95 15.97 6.03 1.93
CA PRO A 95 15.88 4.65 2.43
C PRO A 95 14.92 4.49 3.61
N LEU A 96 14.75 5.53 4.43
CA LEU A 96 13.80 5.53 5.55
C LEU A 96 12.37 5.53 5.06
N ASP A 97 12.06 6.21 3.96
CA ASP A 97 10.73 6.18 3.36
C ASP A 97 10.42 4.80 2.80
N ALA A 98 11.39 4.16 2.14
CA ALA A 98 11.25 2.79 1.67
C ALA A 98 11.02 1.81 2.84
N ALA A 99 11.75 1.96 3.94
CA ALA A 99 11.56 1.16 5.15
C ALA A 99 10.18 1.40 5.78
N SER A 100 9.71 2.64 5.82
CA SER A 100 8.37 3.01 6.31
C SER A 100 7.27 2.37 5.48
N ASN A 101 7.43 2.30 4.17
CA ASN A 101 6.52 1.62 3.27
C ASN A 101 6.42 0.12 3.61
N GLY A 102 7.56 -0.53 3.83
CA GLY A 102 7.62 -1.94 4.23
C GLY A 102 6.97 -2.20 5.60
N VAL A 103 7.21 -1.34 6.57
CA VAL A 103 6.56 -1.40 7.89
C VAL A 103 5.05 -1.25 7.74
N GLY A 104 4.60 -0.29 6.95
CA GLY A 104 3.17 -0.09 6.65
C GLY A 104 2.55 -1.34 6.05
N ALA A 105 3.19 -1.93 5.03
CA ALA A 105 2.71 -3.15 4.40
C ALA A 105 2.55 -4.31 5.39
N ALA A 106 3.52 -4.50 6.27
CA ALA A 106 3.46 -5.54 7.31
C ALA A 106 2.33 -5.29 8.30
N LEU A 107 2.16 -4.05 8.76
CA LEU A 107 1.09 -3.68 9.70
C LEU A 107 -0.29 -3.86 9.08
N GLY A 108 -0.49 -3.44 7.83
CA GLY A 108 -1.76 -3.59 7.11
C GLY A 108 -2.12 -5.05 6.88
N PHE A 109 -1.16 -5.85 6.47
CA PHE A 109 -1.34 -7.28 6.31
C PHE A 109 -1.72 -7.97 7.63
N LEU A 110 -1.00 -7.64 8.72
CA LEU A 110 -1.27 -8.18 10.04
C LEU A 110 -2.66 -7.78 10.53
N ALA A 111 -3.03 -6.51 10.39
CA ALA A 111 -4.36 -6.02 10.77
C ALA A 111 -5.45 -6.76 10.02
N HIS A 112 -5.32 -6.94 8.71
CA HIS A 112 -6.26 -7.72 7.91
C HIS A 112 -6.40 -9.16 8.42
N ARG A 113 -5.27 -9.79 8.73
CA ARG A 113 -5.24 -11.17 9.21
C ARG A 113 -5.93 -11.33 10.57
N LEU A 114 -5.70 -10.38 11.49
CA LEU A 114 -6.29 -10.40 12.82
C LEU A 114 -7.79 -10.11 12.80
N LEU A 115 -8.22 -9.11 12.01
CA LEU A 115 -9.63 -8.75 11.87
C LEU A 115 -10.41 -9.83 11.13
N GLY A 116 -9.82 -10.46 10.12
CA GLY A 116 -10.44 -11.57 9.39
C GLY A 116 -10.73 -12.79 10.27
N ARG A 117 -9.88 -13.05 11.28
CA ARG A 117 -10.10 -14.15 12.23
C ARG A 117 -11.29 -13.92 13.18
N ARG A 118 -11.61 -12.66 13.47
CA ARG A 118 -12.73 -12.31 14.35
C ARG A 118 -14.10 -12.45 13.68
N GLY A 119 -14.12 -12.50 12.35
CA GLY A 119 -15.35 -12.65 11.56
C GLY A 119 -15.68 -14.11 11.20
N GLN A 120 -14.91 -15.07 11.69
CA GLN A 120 -15.14 -16.52 11.53
C GLN A 120 -15.68 -17.11 12.85
#